data_d5b09a98a0a41618a5aa8b2a62579980
#
_entry.id   d5b09a98a0a41618a5aa8b2a62579980
#
_cell.length_a   1.000
_cell.length_b   1.000
_cell.length_c   1.000
_cell.angle_alpha   90.00
_cell.angle_beta   90.00
_cell.angle_gamma   90.00
#
_symmetry.space_group_name_H-M   'P 1'
#
loop_
_entity.id
_entity.type
_entity.pdbx_description
1 polymer ?
#
loop_
_entity_poly.entity_id
_entity_poly.type
_entity_poly.pdbx_seq_one_letter_code
_entity_poly.pdbx_strand_id
1 'polypeptide(L)'
;MKIRVGFGFDVHQLVEGRDLWMGGIKIEHSKGLLGHSDADVLLHAVCDALLGAANMRDIGYHFPDTSAETYGMDSKIILRDTIALIATKGYHLVNIDATICAERPKMNPHIPAMKACMAQICGCDEDDISIKATTTEKLGFTGREEGISAYAVCLIEK
;
A
#
# COMPACT_ATOMS: atom_id res chain seq x y z
N MET A 1 -19.59 14.58 -13.53
CA MET A 1 -18.90 13.92 -12.41
C MET A 1 -19.06 12.41 -12.56
N LYS A 2 -17.95 11.67 -12.56
CA LYS A 2 -17.95 10.21 -12.63
C LYS A 2 -17.10 9.68 -11.49
N ILE A 3 -17.76 9.15 -10.45
CA ILE A 3 -17.13 8.63 -9.25
C ILE A 3 -16.93 7.11 -9.41
N ARG A 4 -15.78 6.60 -8.98
CA ARG A 4 -15.48 5.18 -8.96
C ARG A 4 -14.88 4.77 -7.63
N VAL A 5 -15.25 3.57 -7.17
CA VAL A 5 -14.63 2.92 -6.02
C VAL A 5 -13.66 1.85 -6.51
N GLY A 6 -12.55 1.71 -5.80
CA GLY A 6 -11.61 0.61 -5.98
C GLY A 6 -11.30 -0.07 -4.66
N PHE A 7 -11.02 -1.36 -4.73
CA PHE A 7 -10.57 -2.17 -3.60
C PHE A 7 -9.25 -2.84 -3.96
N GLY A 8 -8.31 -2.82 -3.01
CA GLY A 8 -7.01 -3.47 -3.14
C GLY A 8 -6.71 -4.34 -1.91
N PHE A 9 -6.01 -5.41 -2.15
CA PHE A 9 -5.51 -6.33 -1.14
C PHE A 9 -4.09 -6.74 -1.51
N ASP A 10 -3.20 -6.81 -0.51
CA ASP A 10 -1.88 -7.41 -0.67
C ASP A 10 -1.43 -8.10 0.60
N VAL A 11 -0.51 -9.03 0.48
CA VAL A 11 0.08 -9.80 1.57
C VAL A 11 1.53 -10.13 1.27
N HIS A 12 2.39 -9.99 2.27
CA HIS A 12 3.80 -10.38 2.18
C HIS A 12 4.22 -11.16 3.42
N GLN A 13 5.13 -12.09 3.20
CA GLN A 13 5.73 -12.88 4.27
C GLN A 13 6.70 -12.03 5.11
N LEU A 14 6.66 -12.17 6.43
CA LEU A 14 7.64 -11.59 7.36
C LEU A 14 8.84 -12.52 7.48
N VAL A 15 10.03 -11.98 7.20
CA VAL A 15 11.30 -12.73 7.24
C VAL A 15 12.39 -11.93 7.95
N GLU A 16 13.37 -12.61 8.49
CA GLU A 16 14.58 -11.98 9.02
C GLU A 16 15.47 -11.44 7.90
N GLY A 17 16.30 -10.44 8.21
CA GLY A 17 17.29 -9.90 7.29
C GLY A 17 16.73 -8.92 6.24
N ARG A 18 15.49 -8.50 6.39
CA ARG A 18 14.86 -7.48 5.53
C ARG A 18 14.42 -6.28 6.35
N ASP A 19 14.52 -5.09 5.77
CA ASP A 19 13.90 -3.88 6.32
C ASP A 19 12.38 -3.96 6.20
N LEU A 20 11.67 -3.41 7.18
CA LEU A 20 10.21 -3.30 7.17
C LEU A 20 9.81 -1.92 6.65
N TRP A 21 9.24 -1.89 5.44
CA TRP A 21 8.63 -0.71 4.84
C TRP A 21 7.12 -0.81 4.90
N MET A 22 6.46 0.26 5.36
CA MET A 22 5.00 0.32 5.48
C MET A 22 4.51 1.74 5.28
N GLY A 23 3.67 1.95 4.26
CA GLY A 23 3.16 3.29 3.96
C GLY A 23 4.25 4.29 3.56
N GLY A 24 5.32 3.81 2.95
CA GLY A 24 6.48 4.61 2.55
C GLY A 24 7.46 4.93 3.68
N ILE A 25 7.25 4.38 4.88
CA ILE A 25 8.05 4.64 6.08
C ILE A 25 8.82 3.37 6.47
N LYS A 26 10.09 3.52 6.80
CA LYS A 26 10.87 2.44 7.39
C LYS A 26 10.54 2.32 8.88
N ILE A 27 10.12 1.13 9.29
CA ILE A 27 9.76 0.82 10.67
C ILE A 27 10.87 -0.05 11.29
N GLU A 28 11.34 0.33 12.47
CA GLU A 28 12.29 -0.46 13.23
C GLU A 28 11.63 -1.75 13.72
N HIS A 29 12.12 -2.89 13.22
CA HIS A 29 11.63 -4.22 13.60
C HIS A 29 12.68 -5.27 13.27
N SER A 30 12.63 -6.42 13.95
CA SER A 30 13.56 -7.55 13.74
C SER A 30 13.36 -8.27 12.41
N LYS A 31 12.18 -8.11 11.79
CA LYS A 31 11.81 -8.73 10.52
C LYS A 31 11.28 -7.67 9.55
N GLY A 32 11.40 -7.93 8.27
CA GLY A 32 10.81 -7.15 7.19
C GLY A 32 9.99 -8.01 6.25
N LEU A 33 9.32 -7.39 5.29
CA LEU A 33 8.50 -8.08 4.33
C LEU A 33 9.31 -8.56 3.13
N LEU A 34 9.04 -9.78 2.69
CA LEU A 34 9.69 -10.41 1.53
C LEU A 34 8.90 -10.10 0.27
N GLY A 35 9.57 -9.58 -0.74
CA GLY A 35 9.00 -9.32 -2.05
C GLY A 35 10.08 -8.89 -3.05
N HIS A 36 9.68 -8.73 -4.32
CA HIS A 36 10.56 -8.31 -5.40
C HIS A 36 11.01 -6.84 -5.27
N SER A 37 10.09 -5.97 -4.81
CA SER A 37 10.35 -4.57 -4.44
C SER A 37 10.77 -4.46 -2.97
N ASP A 38 10.56 -3.31 -2.33
CA ASP A 38 10.69 -3.15 -0.88
C ASP A 38 9.56 -3.84 -0.08
N ALA A 39 8.59 -4.43 -0.79
CA ALA A 39 7.46 -5.18 -0.24
C ALA A 39 6.56 -4.35 0.70
N ASP A 40 6.40 -3.05 0.44
CA ASP A 40 5.45 -2.20 1.17
C ASP A 40 4.01 -2.63 0.86
N VAL A 41 3.48 -3.51 1.70
CA VAL A 41 2.18 -4.13 1.50
C VAL A 41 1.03 -3.12 1.50
N LEU A 42 1.15 -2.02 2.26
CA LEU A 42 0.14 -0.97 2.30
C LEU A 42 0.10 -0.19 0.99
N LEU A 43 1.25 0.26 0.49
CA LEU A 43 1.32 0.98 -0.78
C LEU A 43 0.86 0.11 -1.95
N HIS A 44 1.18 -1.19 -1.93
CA HIS A 44 0.72 -2.13 -2.97
C HIS A 44 -0.80 -2.28 -2.98
N ALA A 45 -1.43 -2.44 -1.81
CA ALA A 45 -2.89 -2.50 -1.71
C ALA A 45 -3.56 -1.22 -2.20
N VAL A 46 -2.98 -0.06 -1.88
CA VAL A 46 -3.48 1.25 -2.35
C VAL A 46 -3.34 1.37 -3.87
N CYS A 47 -2.21 0.98 -4.44
CA CYS A 47 -2.02 1.00 -5.90
C CYS A 47 -3.04 0.12 -6.62
N ASP A 48 -3.29 -1.09 -6.12
CA ASP A 48 -4.29 -1.98 -6.68
C ASP A 48 -5.71 -1.41 -6.58
N ALA A 49 -6.05 -0.74 -5.48
CA ALA A 49 -7.33 -0.05 -5.34
C ALA A 49 -7.49 1.04 -6.41
N LEU A 50 -6.47 1.88 -6.60
CA LEU A 50 -6.47 2.98 -7.57
C LEU A 50 -6.60 2.46 -9.01
N LEU A 51 -5.78 1.47 -9.37
CA LEU A 51 -5.80 0.87 -10.71
C LEU A 51 -7.13 0.18 -10.99
N GLY A 52 -7.66 -0.57 -10.01
CA GLY A 52 -8.95 -1.22 -10.11
C GLY A 52 -10.09 -0.23 -10.32
N ALA A 53 -10.13 0.87 -9.55
CA ALA A 53 -11.11 1.95 -9.70
C ALA A 53 -11.09 2.55 -11.11
N ALA A 54 -9.89 2.75 -11.68
CA ALA A 54 -9.70 3.30 -13.03
C ALA A 54 -9.93 2.27 -14.16
N ASN A 55 -10.23 1.00 -13.82
CA ASN A 55 -10.29 -0.13 -14.76
C ASN A 55 -8.98 -0.26 -15.56
N MET A 56 -7.86 -0.35 -14.81
CA MET A 56 -6.50 -0.46 -15.35
C MET A 56 -5.77 -1.71 -14.85
N ARG A 57 -6.50 -2.73 -14.37
CA ARG A 57 -5.98 -3.99 -13.82
C ARG A 57 -5.26 -3.78 -12.48
N ASP A 58 -4.05 -4.26 -12.32
CA ASP A 58 -3.31 -4.35 -11.07
C ASP A 58 -1.84 -3.94 -11.22
N ILE A 59 -1.11 -3.89 -10.11
CA ILE A 59 0.30 -3.54 -10.12
C ILE A 59 1.16 -4.57 -10.85
N GLY A 60 0.80 -5.85 -10.81
CA GLY A 60 1.54 -6.90 -11.51
C GLY A 60 1.53 -6.73 -13.03
N TYR A 61 0.48 -6.13 -13.58
CA TYR A 61 0.39 -5.80 -15.00
C TYR A 61 1.29 -4.62 -15.39
N HIS A 62 1.34 -3.57 -14.56
CA HIS A 62 2.09 -2.35 -14.85
C HIS A 62 3.55 -2.40 -14.36
N PHE A 63 3.80 -3.14 -13.27
CA PHE A 63 5.10 -3.25 -12.62
C PHE A 63 5.41 -4.73 -12.37
N PRO A 64 5.68 -5.51 -13.43
CA PRO A 64 5.86 -6.97 -13.30
C PRO A 64 7.08 -7.30 -12.43
N ASP A 65 6.90 -8.25 -11.50
CA ASP A 65 7.93 -8.75 -10.60
C ASP A 65 9.03 -9.57 -11.29
N THR A 66 8.83 -9.88 -12.58
CA THR A 66 9.83 -10.53 -13.44
C THR A 66 10.81 -9.56 -14.07
N SER A 67 10.57 -8.24 -13.98
CA SER A 67 11.44 -7.22 -14.57
C SER A 67 12.60 -6.89 -13.63
N ALA A 68 13.81 -6.81 -14.19
CA ALA A 68 14.97 -6.33 -13.45
C ALA A 68 14.83 -4.86 -13.01
N GLU A 69 14.03 -4.08 -13.73
CA GLU A 69 13.76 -2.65 -13.42
C GLU A 69 12.95 -2.46 -12.14
N THR A 70 12.14 -3.45 -11.76
CA THR A 70 11.31 -3.40 -10.55
C THR A 70 11.95 -4.09 -9.34
N TYR A 71 13.11 -4.73 -9.52
CA TYR A 71 13.81 -5.39 -8.43
C TYR A 71 14.33 -4.36 -7.42
N GLY A 72 13.96 -4.55 -6.14
CA GLY A 72 14.32 -3.63 -5.07
C GLY A 72 13.69 -2.24 -5.19
N MET A 73 12.71 -2.05 -6.08
CA MET A 73 12.08 -0.75 -6.31
C MET A 73 11.43 -0.21 -5.04
N ASP A 74 11.62 1.07 -4.81
CA ASP A 74 10.90 1.82 -3.79
C ASP A 74 9.42 1.93 -4.16
N SER A 75 8.53 1.37 -3.34
CA SER A 75 7.09 1.37 -3.61
C SER A 75 6.47 2.77 -3.63
N LYS A 76 7.16 3.78 -3.09
CA LYS A 76 6.74 5.19 -3.27
C LYS A 76 6.75 5.60 -4.76
N ILE A 77 7.68 5.07 -5.53
CA ILE A 77 7.72 5.26 -6.99
C ILE A 77 6.53 4.58 -7.65
N ILE A 78 6.20 3.35 -7.22
CA ILE A 78 5.03 2.62 -7.74
C ILE A 78 3.74 3.41 -7.47
N LEU A 79 3.57 3.97 -6.27
CA LEU A 79 2.40 4.80 -5.94
C LEU A 79 2.36 6.08 -6.80
N ARG A 80 3.49 6.79 -6.92
CA ARG A 80 3.58 8.00 -7.75
C ARG A 80 3.19 7.70 -9.20
N ASP A 81 3.73 6.64 -9.76
CA ASP A 81 3.47 6.27 -11.15
C ASP A 81 2.04 5.76 -11.34
N THR A 82 1.45 5.12 -10.32
CA THR A 82 0.03 4.74 -10.32
C THR A 82 -0.88 5.96 -10.35
N ILE A 83 -0.60 6.99 -9.56
CA ILE A 83 -1.33 8.27 -9.61
C ILE A 83 -1.23 8.90 -11.01
N ALA A 84 -0.05 8.89 -11.61
CA ALA A 84 0.13 9.37 -12.97
C ALA A 84 -0.67 8.55 -13.98
N LEU A 85 -0.71 7.22 -13.84
CA LEU A 85 -1.48 6.33 -14.71
C LEU A 85 -2.98 6.63 -14.68
N ILE A 86 -3.60 6.75 -13.49
CA ILE A 86 -5.04 7.06 -13.41
C ILE A 86 -5.36 8.44 -13.98
N ALA A 87 -4.42 9.40 -13.83
CA ALA A 87 -4.55 10.75 -14.40
C ALA A 87 -4.60 10.73 -15.94
N THR A 88 -3.96 9.75 -16.61
CA THR A 88 -4.06 9.61 -18.08
C THR A 88 -5.48 9.35 -18.56
N LYS A 89 -6.37 8.82 -17.69
CA LYS A 89 -7.80 8.63 -17.95
C LYS A 89 -8.66 9.78 -17.42
N GLY A 90 -8.03 10.84 -16.91
CA GLY A 90 -8.69 12.01 -16.36
C GLY A 90 -9.19 11.83 -14.93
N TYR A 91 -8.81 10.75 -14.26
CA TYR A 91 -9.19 10.52 -12.86
C TYR A 91 -8.19 11.18 -11.89
N HIS A 92 -8.71 11.64 -10.77
CA HIS A 92 -7.93 12.07 -9.62
C HIS A 92 -8.46 11.39 -8.36
N LEU A 93 -7.59 11.31 -7.34
CA LEU A 93 -7.93 10.73 -6.05
C LEU A 93 -8.89 11.64 -5.29
N VAL A 94 -9.92 11.06 -4.68
CA VAL A 94 -10.81 11.73 -3.72
C VAL A 94 -10.40 11.38 -2.29
N ASN A 95 -10.35 10.08 -1.95
CA ASN A 95 -9.89 9.63 -0.64
C ASN A 95 -9.43 8.17 -0.67
N ILE A 96 -8.67 7.81 0.37
CA ILE A 96 -8.25 6.44 0.66
C ILE A 96 -8.66 6.08 2.07
N ASP A 97 -9.18 4.87 2.25
CA ASP A 97 -9.35 4.21 3.55
C ASP A 97 -8.63 2.86 3.51
N ALA A 98 -7.64 2.67 4.37
CA ALA A 98 -6.81 1.47 4.38
C ALA A 98 -6.71 0.85 5.77
N THR A 99 -6.51 -0.46 5.80
CA THR A 99 -6.34 -1.24 7.03
C THR A 99 -5.11 -2.14 6.93
N ILE A 100 -4.24 -2.07 7.93
CA ILE A 100 -3.08 -2.94 8.06
C ILE A 100 -3.43 -4.03 9.07
N CYS A 101 -3.28 -5.30 8.69
CA CYS A 101 -3.44 -6.45 9.57
C CYS A 101 -2.05 -7.00 9.94
N ALA A 102 -1.61 -6.70 11.15
CA ALA A 102 -0.31 -7.12 11.67
C ALA A 102 -0.39 -7.41 13.16
N GLU A 103 0.20 -8.50 13.60
CA GLU A 103 0.32 -8.77 15.03
C GLU A 103 1.42 -7.91 15.66
N ARG A 104 2.56 -7.83 14.99
CA ARG A 104 3.71 -6.98 15.31
C ARG A 104 4.42 -6.48 14.04
N PRO A 105 5.11 -5.30 14.13
CA PRO A 105 5.10 -4.32 15.22
C PRO A 105 3.77 -3.58 15.33
N LYS A 106 3.57 -2.78 16.39
CA LYS A 106 2.42 -1.89 16.50
C LYS A 106 2.53 -0.77 15.47
N MET A 107 1.50 -0.60 14.66
CA MET A 107 1.47 0.36 13.54
C MET A 107 1.03 1.76 13.95
N ASN A 108 0.18 1.89 14.98
CA ASN A 108 -0.41 3.17 15.37
C ASN A 108 0.59 4.31 15.55
N PRO A 109 1.77 4.13 16.18
CA PRO A 109 2.74 5.21 16.32
C PRO A 109 3.28 5.75 14.98
N HIS A 110 3.20 4.95 13.92
CA HIS A 110 3.76 5.27 12.60
C HIS A 110 2.72 5.82 11.62
N ILE A 111 1.43 5.72 11.94
CA ILE A 111 0.33 6.12 11.05
C ILE A 111 0.42 7.61 10.64
N PRO A 112 0.69 8.58 11.54
CA PRO A 112 0.81 9.97 11.12
C PRO A 112 1.89 10.19 10.05
N ALA A 113 3.06 9.56 10.18
CA ALA A 113 4.14 9.66 9.19
C ALA A 113 3.78 8.96 7.86
N MET A 114 3.07 7.83 7.91
CA MET A 114 2.55 7.15 6.70
C MET A 114 1.57 8.05 5.95
N LYS A 115 0.62 8.68 6.65
CA LYS A 115 -0.36 9.62 6.06
C LYS A 115 0.34 10.77 5.37
N ALA A 116 1.28 11.43 6.04
CA ALA A 116 2.03 12.54 5.49
C ALA A 116 2.80 12.14 4.23
N CYS A 117 3.47 10.98 4.26
CA CYS A 117 4.21 10.45 3.12
C CYS A 117 3.28 10.17 1.91
N MET A 118 2.18 9.48 2.15
CA MET A 118 1.24 9.11 1.10
C MET A 118 0.53 10.35 0.52
N ALA A 119 0.12 11.30 1.36
CA ALA A 119 -0.52 12.53 0.92
C ALA A 119 0.39 13.35 0.00
N GLN A 120 1.67 13.45 0.35
CA GLN A 120 2.67 14.14 -0.48
C GLN A 120 2.80 13.47 -1.85
N ILE A 121 2.85 12.14 -1.91
CA ILE A 121 2.99 11.40 -3.17
C ILE A 121 1.73 11.52 -4.02
N CYS A 122 0.56 11.41 -3.39
CA CYS A 122 -0.74 11.49 -4.06
C CYS A 122 -1.14 12.91 -4.46
N GLY A 123 -0.52 13.93 -3.88
CA GLY A 123 -0.86 15.33 -4.12
C GLY A 123 -2.23 15.71 -3.54
N CYS A 124 -2.59 15.15 -2.38
CA CYS A 124 -3.86 15.38 -1.67
C CYS A 124 -3.63 15.85 -0.23
N ASP A 125 -4.70 16.18 0.48
CA ASP A 125 -4.64 16.51 1.90
C ASP A 125 -4.42 15.23 2.73
N GLU A 126 -3.76 15.34 3.88
CA GLU A 126 -3.62 14.22 4.81
C GLU A 126 -4.97 13.73 5.35
N ASP A 127 -5.98 14.61 5.39
CA ASP A 127 -7.34 14.27 5.82
C ASP A 127 -8.08 13.36 4.81
N ASP A 128 -7.62 13.32 3.55
CA ASP A 128 -8.14 12.42 2.53
C ASP A 128 -7.59 10.99 2.66
N ILE A 129 -6.66 10.76 3.59
CA ILE A 129 -6.03 9.45 3.80
C ILE A 129 -6.32 8.95 5.21
N SER A 130 -7.08 7.88 5.30
CA SER A 130 -7.36 7.15 6.53
C SER A 130 -6.56 5.86 6.58
N ILE A 131 -5.84 5.61 7.67
CA ILE A 131 -5.10 4.37 7.91
C ILE A 131 -5.47 3.86 9.30
N LYS A 132 -5.89 2.59 9.37
CA LYS A 132 -6.20 1.86 10.60
C LYS A 132 -5.32 0.63 10.68
N ALA A 133 -5.07 0.15 11.88
CA ALA A 133 -4.34 -1.08 12.10
C ALA A 133 -5.11 -1.99 13.05
N THR A 134 -5.02 -3.29 12.80
CA THR A 134 -5.62 -4.32 13.64
C THR A 134 -4.71 -5.54 13.73
N THR A 135 -4.86 -6.30 14.79
CA THR A 135 -4.35 -7.68 14.87
C THR A 135 -5.39 -8.64 14.32
N THR A 136 -5.07 -9.92 14.25
CA THR A 136 -6.03 -10.98 13.99
C THR A 136 -6.31 -11.83 15.24
N GLU A 137 -6.12 -11.25 16.43
CA GLU A 137 -6.36 -11.92 17.72
C GLU A 137 -5.58 -13.25 17.82
N LYS A 138 -4.32 -13.25 17.35
CA LYS A 138 -3.43 -14.43 17.29
C LYS A 138 -3.91 -15.56 16.38
N LEU A 139 -4.86 -15.29 15.49
CA LEU A 139 -5.39 -16.26 14.54
C LEU A 139 -4.66 -16.17 13.20
N GLY A 140 -4.48 -17.32 12.58
CA GLY A 140 -3.96 -17.46 11.23
C GLY A 140 -2.48 -17.04 11.09
N PHE A 141 -2.04 -16.84 9.85
CA PHE A 141 -0.66 -16.47 9.55
C PHE A 141 -0.26 -15.09 10.11
N THR A 142 -1.18 -14.16 10.14
CA THR A 142 -0.97 -12.85 10.76
C THR A 142 -0.74 -12.99 12.25
N GLY A 143 -1.60 -13.76 12.92
CA GLY A 143 -1.52 -14.01 14.36
C GLY A 143 -0.26 -14.79 14.78
N ARG A 144 0.31 -15.60 13.88
CA ARG A 144 1.57 -16.31 14.08
C ARG A 144 2.80 -15.48 13.65
N GLU A 145 2.59 -14.22 13.26
CA GLU A 145 3.68 -13.35 12.80
C GLU A 145 4.45 -13.89 11.58
N GLU A 146 3.76 -14.61 10.70
CA GLU A 146 4.32 -15.16 9.47
C GLU A 146 4.21 -14.19 8.30
N GLY A 147 3.31 -13.22 8.39
CA GLY A 147 3.07 -12.24 7.34
C GLY A 147 2.24 -11.06 7.82
N ILE A 148 2.18 -10.04 6.97
CA ILE A 148 1.33 -8.85 7.13
C ILE A 148 0.48 -8.71 5.88
N SER A 149 -0.80 -8.40 6.06
CA SER A 149 -1.71 -8.07 4.98
C SER A 149 -2.22 -6.63 5.10
N ALA A 150 -2.61 -6.05 3.97
CA ALA A 150 -3.23 -4.75 3.91
C ALA A 150 -4.40 -4.75 2.96
N TYR A 151 -5.39 -3.94 3.29
CA TYR A 151 -6.60 -3.71 2.52
C TYR A 151 -6.74 -2.23 2.27
N ALA A 152 -7.17 -1.84 1.09
CA ALA A 152 -7.41 -0.45 0.77
C ALA A 152 -8.71 -0.29 -0.03
N VAL A 153 -9.44 0.75 0.28
CA VAL A 153 -10.56 1.24 -0.55
C VAL A 153 -10.22 2.66 -0.95
N CYS A 154 -10.50 3.02 -2.19
CA CYS A 154 -10.35 4.40 -2.64
C CYS A 154 -11.57 4.86 -3.42
N LEU A 155 -11.79 6.17 -3.42
CA LEU A 155 -12.65 6.86 -4.37
C LEU A 155 -11.78 7.69 -5.30
N ILE A 156 -12.09 7.63 -6.59
CA ILE A 156 -11.54 8.49 -7.63
C ILE A 156 -12.68 9.13 -8.42
N GLU A 157 -12.43 10.30 -8.99
CA GLU A 157 -13.43 10.99 -9.82
C GLU A 157 -12.82 11.69 -11.02
N LYS A 158 -13.71 12.00 -12.03
CA LYS A 158 -13.44 12.86 -13.20
C LYS A 158 -14.66 13.59 -13.69
#